data_3a4566caef9c1ec6c209ab86ffbe435a
#
_entry.id   3a4566caef9c1ec6c209ab86ffbe435a
#
_cell.length_a   1.000
_cell.length_b   1.000
_cell.length_c   1.000
_cell.angle_alpha   90.00
_cell.angle_beta   90.00
_cell.angle_gamma   90.00
#
_symmetry.space_group_name_H-M   'P 1'
#
loop_
_entity.id
_entity.type
_entity.pdbx_description
1 polymer ?
#
loop_
_entity_poly.entity_id
_entity_poly.type
_entity_poly.pdbx_seq_one_letter_code
_entity_poly.pdbx_strand_id
1 'polypeptide(L)'
;MLDNQIINIRSEVDNWLQSFNEAISQQNSKDESIKILSNLFFEDSHWRDILALTWKIQTVSGKSKVIENLYNKIMDVYAKSFQIDQQRTLPREVIRAGKNVIEVILRFKTKFGNCEGVVRLFEDQERKGYFKAWSLLTALSDLSSS
;
A
#
# COMPACT_ATOMS: atom_id res chain seq x y z
N MET A 1 -26.59 5.53 -8.17
CA MET A 1 -25.33 5.80 -8.88
C MET A 1 -24.23 6.21 -7.96
N LEU A 2 -24.44 7.27 -7.17
CA LEU A 2 -23.44 7.68 -6.17
C LEU A 2 -23.20 6.59 -5.13
N ASP A 3 -24.25 5.93 -4.70
CA ASP A 3 -24.14 4.86 -3.72
C ASP A 3 -23.32 3.69 -4.22
N ASN A 4 -23.45 3.37 -5.51
CA ASN A 4 -22.66 2.31 -6.12
C ASN A 4 -21.19 2.65 -6.19
N GLN A 5 -20.87 3.93 -6.45
CA GLN A 5 -19.48 4.38 -6.45
C GLN A 5 -18.85 4.29 -5.06
N ILE A 6 -19.59 4.68 -4.02
CA ILE A 6 -19.11 4.61 -2.63
C ILE A 6 -18.85 3.16 -2.24
N ILE A 7 -19.77 2.26 -2.57
CA ILE A 7 -19.62 0.84 -2.29
C ILE A 7 -18.41 0.28 -3.03
N ASN A 8 -18.22 0.67 -4.30
CA ASN A 8 -17.09 0.20 -5.10
C ASN A 8 -15.76 0.65 -4.54
N ILE A 9 -15.66 1.90 -4.08
CA ILE A 9 -14.43 2.42 -3.49
C ILE A 9 -14.01 1.56 -2.31
N ARG A 10 -14.91 1.33 -1.36
CA ARG A 10 -14.59 0.53 -0.17
C ARG A 10 -14.23 -0.90 -0.53
N SER A 11 -14.99 -1.50 -1.43
CA SER A 11 -14.77 -2.86 -1.87
C SER A 11 -13.41 -2.99 -2.57
N GLU A 12 -13.07 -2.04 -3.43
CA GLU A 12 -11.80 -2.07 -4.14
C GLU A 12 -10.60 -1.88 -3.20
N VAL A 13 -10.74 -1.01 -2.20
CA VAL A 13 -9.70 -0.83 -1.20
C VAL A 13 -9.51 -2.10 -0.39
N ASP A 14 -10.60 -2.71 0.06
CA ASP A 14 -10.54 -3.95 0.84
C ASP A 14 -9.90 -5.07 0.03
N ASN A 15 -10.24 -5.19 -1.26
CA ASN A 15 -9.64 -6.18 -2.14
C ASN A 15 -8.14 -5.97 -2.31
N TRP A 16 -7.73 -4.72 -2.53
CA TRP A 16 -6.31 -4.40 -2.68
C TRP A 16 -5.54 -4.75 -1.40
N LEU A 17 -6.08 -4.35 -0.24
CA LEU A 17 -5.42 -4.62 1.05
C LEU A 17 -5.35 -6.11 1.35
N GLN A 18 -6.41 -6.85 1.05
CA GLN A 18 -6.39 -8.30 1.24
C GLN A 18 -5.28 -8.94 0.41
N SER A 19 -5.18 -8.55 -0.86
CA SER A 19 -4.13 -9.08 -1.74
C SER A 19 -2.74 -8.65 -1.28
N PHE A 20 -2.61 -7.41 -0.81
CA PHE A 20 -1.32 -6.92 -0.30
C PHE A 20 -0.88 -7.71 0.94
N ASN A 21 -1.78 -7.92 1.89
CA ASN A 21 -1.46 -8.68 3.09
C ASN A 21 -1.13 -10.15 2.77
N GLU A 22 -1.83 -10.73 1.80
CA GLU A 22 -1.51 -12.08 1.32
C GLU A 22 -0.12 -12.13 0.68
N ALA A 23 0.21 -11.10 -0.09
CA ALA A 23 1.51 -11.03 -0.78
C ALA A 23 2.68 -11.02 0.20
N ILE A 24 2.51 -10.35 1.34
CA ILE A 24 3.59 -10.22 2.33
C ILE A 24 3.56 -11.30 3.40
N SER A 25 2.73 -12.32 3.24
CA SER A 25 2.66 -13.43 4.19
C SER A 25 3.98 -14.19 4.19
N GLN A 26 4.46 -14.52 5.39
CA GLN A 26 5.69 -15.26 5.55
C GLN A 26 5.57 -16.73 5.09
N GLN A 27 4.36 -17.18 4.81
CA GLN A 27 4.12 -18.54 4.31
C GLN A 27 4.41 -18.66 2.82
N ASN A 28 4.49 -17.55 2.11
CA ASN A 28 4.79 -17.55 0.67
C ASN A 28 6.28 -17.66 0.43
N SER A 29 6.65 -18.26 -0.71
CA SER A 29 8.01 -18.08 -1.22
C SER A 29 8.17 -16.61 -1.69
N LYS A 30 9.41 -16.16 -1.82
CA LYS A 30 9.66 -14.83 -2.33
C LYS A 30 9.07 -14.65 -3.73
N ASP A 31 9.21 -15.66 -4.58
CA ASP A 31 8.68 -15.60 -5.95
C ASP A 31 7.17 -15.42 -5.97
N GLU A 32 6.47 -16.13 -5.11
CA GLU A 32 5.02 -15.97 -4.98
C GLU A 32 4.65 -14.56 -4.53
N SER A 33 5.35 -14.06 -3.52
CA SER A 33 5.12 -12.70 -3.00
C SER A 33 5.34 -11.64 -4.06
N ILE A 34 6.46 -11.74 -4.78
CA ILE A 34 6.79 -10.79 -5.84
C ILE A 34 5.73 -10.83 -6.96
N LYS A 35 5.27 -12.01 -7.30
CA LYS A 35 4.24 -12.17 -8.32
C LYS A 35 2.94 -11.45 -7.93
N ILE A 36 2.49 -11.64 -6.70
CA ILE A 36 1.28 -10.99 -6.21
C ILE A 36 1.48 -9.47 -6.18
N LEU A 37 2.60 -9.01 -5.62
CA LEU A 37 2.90 -7.57 -5.56
C LEU A 37 2.96 -6.93 -6.94
N SER A 38 3.48 -7.65 -7.93
CA SER A 38 3.54 -7.17 -9.32
C SER A 38 2.19 -6.78 -9.88
N ASN A 39 1.13 -7.44 -9.43
CA ASN A 39 -0.22 -7.16 -9.89
C ASN A 39 -0.90 -6.02 -9.13
N LEU A 40 -0.25 -5.52 -8.08
CA LEU A 40 -0.84 -4.49 -7.20
C LEU A 40 -0.27 -3.10 -7.44
N PHE A 41 0.75 -2.96 -8.26
CA PHE A 41 1.44 -1.68 -8.50
C PHE A 41 1.53 -1.39 -9.99
N PHE A 42 1.42 -0.12 -10.36
CA PHE A 42 1.64 0.33 -11.74
C PHE A 42 3.14 0.35 -12.06
N GLU A 43 3.45 0.27 -13.36
CA GLU A 43 4.84 0.32 -13.82
C GLU A 43 5.57 1.58 -13.36
N ASP A 44 4.88 2.72 -13.35
CA ASP A 44 5.43 4.00 -12.91
C ASP A 44 5.09 4.31 -11.46
N SER A 45 4.98 3.29 -10.64
CA SER A 45 4.68 3.47 -9.22
C SER A 45 5.87 3.99 -8.43
N HIS A 46 5.59 4.53 -7.25
CA HIS A 46 6.59 5.12 -6.35
C HIS A 46 6.30 4.71 -4.92
N TRP A 47 7.38 4.49 -4.18
CA TRP A 47 7.30 4.22 -2.73
C TRP A 47 8.23 5.18 -2.02
N ARG A 48 7.69 5.93 -1.06
CA ARG A 48 8.47 6.80 -0.19
C ARG A 48 8.38 6.27 1.24
N ASP A 49 9.54 6.08 1.86
CA ASP A 49 9.60 5.63 3.25
C ASP A 49 10.18 6.74 4.13
N ILE A 50 9.53 6.95 5.27
CA ILE A 50 9.98 7.92 6.28
C ILE A 50 10.15 7.14 7.57
N LEU A 51 11.30 6.47 7.69
CA LEU A 51 11.73 5.78 8.91
C LEU A 51 10.83 4.62 9.36
N ALA A 52 9.95 4.12 8.51
CA ALA A 52 9.08 3.01 8.88
C ALA A 52 9.70 1.65 8.58
N LEU A 53 10.06 1.43 7.32
CA LEU A 53 10.60 0.16 6.86
C LEU A 53 12.12 0.21 6.75
N THR A 54 12.66 1.41 6.66
CA THR A 54 14.11 1.66 6.67
C THR A 54 14.39 2.72 7.72
N TRP A 55 15.63 2.84 8.13
CA TRP A 55 16.03 3.92 9.05
C TRP A 55 16.49 5.15 8.27
N LYS A 56 15.87 5.37 7.11
CA LYS A 56 16.21 6.47 6.21
C LYS A 56 14.92 7.09 5.66
N ILE A 57 15.04 8.30 5.13
CA ILE A 57 14.01 8.88 4.30
C ILE A 57 14.45 8.64 2.87
N GLN A 58 13.68 7.85 2.13
CA GLN A 58 14.06 7.49 0.76
C GLN A 58 12.84 7.33 -0.14
N THR A 59 13.07 7.49 -1.43
CA THR A 59 12.04 7.28 -2.45
C THR A 59 12.57 6.30 -3.49
N VAL A 60 11.73 5.32 -3.84
CA VAL A 60 12.03 4.33 -4.85
C VAL A 60 11.00 4.47 -5.95
N SER A 61 11.43 4.46 -7.19
CA SER A 61 10.54 4.63 -8.35
C SER A 61 10.69 3.46 -9.32
N GLY A 62 9.58 3.12 -9.96
CA GLY A 62 9.50 2.02 -10.92
C GLY A 62 9.12 0.71 -10.27
N LYS A 63 8.17 -0.01 -10.88
CA LYS A 63 7.57 -1.19 -10.26
C LYS A 63 8.58 -2.23 -9.79
N SER A 64 9.53 -2.60 -10.64
CA SER A 64 10.50 -3.65 -10.28
C SER A 64 11.26 -3.28 -9.02
N LYS A 65 11.75 -2.03 -8.95
CA LYS A 65 12.51 -1.57 -7.78
C LYS A 65 11.62 -1.41 -6.56
N VAL A 66 10.41 -0.89 -6.77
CA VAL A 66 9.46 -0.69 -5.67
C VAL A 66 9.14 -2.03 -5.01
N ILE A 67 8.70 -3.02 -5.76
CA ILE A 67 8.26 -4.28 -5.15
C ILE A 67 9.41 -5.07 -4.55
N GLU A 68 10.58 -5.08 -5.19
CA GLU A 68 11.74 -5.79 -4.66
C GLU A 68 12.21 -5.18 -3.34
N ASN A 69 12.37 -3.86 -3.30
CA ASN A 69 12.81 -3.17 -2.08
C ASN A 69 11.76 -3.23 -0.98
N LEU A 70 10.50 -3.03 -1.35
CA LEU A 70 9.40 -3.07 -0.40
C LEU A 70 9.29 -4.45 0.26
N TYR A 71 9.33 -5.51 -0.55
CA TYR A 71 9.29 -6.87 -0.04
C TYR A 71 10.43 -7.14 0.95
N ASN A 72 11.66 -6.83 0.54
CA ASN A 72 12.83 -7.08 1.38
C ASN A 72 12.73 -6.34 2.71
N LYS A 73 12.30 -5.07 2.69
CA LYS A 73 12.21 -4.29 3.91
C LYS A 73 11.06 -4.72 4.81
N ILE A 74 9.93 -5.10 4.22
CA ILE A 74 8.81 -5.64 4.98
C ILE A 74 9.25 -6.91 5.73
N MET A 75 10.00 -7.78 5.07
CA MET A 75 10.50 -9.00 5.72
C MET A 75 11.50 -8.66 6.82
N ASP A 76 12.37 -7.70 6.59
CA ASP A 76 13.40 -7.31 7.57
C ASP A 76 12.80 -6.79 8.87
N VAL A 77 11.73 -6.03 8.80
CA VAL A 77 11.14 -5.38 9.99
C VAL A 77 9.84 -6.04 10.45
N TYR A 78 9.46 -7.15 9.82
CA TYR A 78 8.22 -7.88 10.13
C TYR A 78 6.99 -6.98 10.04
N ALA A 79 6.92 -6.18 9.00
CA ALA A 79 5.74 -5.33 8.77
C ALA A 79 4.53 -6.22 8.48
N LYS A 80 3.41 -5.88 9.11
CA LYS A 80 2.19 -6.68 9.00
C LYS A 80 0.96 -5.86 9.37
N SER A 81 -0.20 -6.47 9.11
CA SER A 81 -1.49 -5.92 9.54
C SER A 81 -1.80 -4.58 8.91
N PHE A 82 -1.56 -4.48 7.60
CA PHE A 82 -1.92 -3.29 6.84
C PHE A 82 -3.43 -3.19 6.76
N GLN A 83 -3.98 -2.10 7.27
CA GLN A 83 -5.43 -1.92 7.33
C GLN A 83 -5.78 -0.44 7.24
N ILE A 84 -7.02 -0.17 6.85
CA ILE A 84 -7.53 1.20 6.83
C ILE A 84 -7.51 1.76 8.25
N ASP A 85 -6.99 2.98 8.39
CA ASP A 85 -7.04 3.66 9.70
C ASP A 85 -8.43 4.25 9.88
N GLN A 86 -9.23 3.59 10.72
CA GLN A 86 -10.63 3.98 10.94
C GLN A 86 -10.77 5.29 11.72
N GLN A 87 -9.69 5.75 12.33
CA GLN A 87 -9.71 6.99 13.12
C GLN A 87 -9.27 8.21 12.31
N ARG A 88 -8.89 7.99 11.06
CA ARG A 88 -8.45 9.03 10.14
C ARG A 88 -9.47 9.17 9.02
N THR A 89 -9.20 10.04 8.08
CA THR A 89 -10.05 10.22 6.91
C THR A 89 -10.23 8.88 6.19
N LEU A 90 -11.47 8.48 5.98
CA LEU A 90 -11.77 7.21 5.30
C LEU A 90 -11.41 7.28 3.82
N PRO A 91 -11.28 6.11 3.15
CA PRO A 91 -10.94 6.10 1.72
C PRO A 91 -11.87 7.00 0.92
N ARG A 92 -11.28 7.78 0.03
CA ARG A 92 -12.03 8.76 -0.76
C ARG A 92 -11.35 9.00 -2.10
N GLU A 93 -12.15 9.43 -3.06
CA GLU A 93 -11.64 9.82 -4.35
C GLU A 93 -11.17 11.27 -4.30
N VAL A 94 -9.96 11.51 -4.79
CA VAL A 94 -9.36 12.84 -4.85
C VAL A 94 -8.71 13.01 -6.22
N ILE A 95 -8.43 14.27 -6.59
CA ILE A 95 -7.73 14.56 -7.84
C ILE A 95 -6.26 14.77 -7.54
N ARG A 96 -5.40 14.00 -8.19
CA ARG A 96 -3.94 14.12 -8.09
C ARG A 96 -3.36 14.00 -9.50
N ALA A 97 -2.49 14.93 -9.86
CA ALA A 97 -1.87 14.96 -11.18
C ALA A 97 -2.90 14.87 -12.31
N GLY A 98 -4.05 15.50 -12.14
CA GLY A 98 -5.12 15.51 -13.14
C GLY A 98 -5.92 14.23 -13.24
N LYS A 99 -5.73 13.27 -12.33
CA LYS A 99 -6.42 11.98 -12.34
C LYS A 99 -7.22 11.78 -11.06
N ASN A 100 -8.32 11.04 -11.18
CA ASN A 100 -9.09 10.63 -10.02
C ASN A 100 -8.42 9.42 -9.39
N VAL A 101 -7.98 9.55 -8.14
CA VAL A 101 -7.36 8.47 -7.41
C VAL A 101 -8.11 8.23 -6.11
N ILE A 102 -8.06 7.01 -5.61
CA ILE A 102 -8.58 6.69 -4.29
C ILE A 102 -7.42 6.82 -3.32
N GLU A 103 -7.56 7.73 -2.37
CA GLU A 103 -6.54 7.95 -1.34
C GLU A 103 -6.95 7.24 -0.07
N VAL A 104 -6.07 6.39 0.45
CA VAL A 104 -6.36 5.55 1.61
C VAL A 104 -5.29 5.76 2.66
N ILE A 105 -5.72 6.14 3.86
CA ILE A 105 -4.82 6.24 5.01
C ILE A 105 -4.81 4.90 5.71
N LEU A 106 -3.61 4.35 5.90
CA LEU A 106 -3.39 3.02 6.44
C LEU A 106 -2.67 3.11 7.78
N ARG A 107 -2.83 2.05 8.56
CA ARG A 107 -1.97 1.78 9.70
C ARG A 107 -1.43 0.37 9.58
N PHE A 108 -0.25 0.16 10.10
CA PHE A 108 0.37 -1.16 10.15
C PHE A 108 1.38 -1.19 11.28
N LYS A 109 1.98 -2.35 11.49
CA LYS A 109 2.94 -2.55 12.58
C LYS A 109 4.21 -3.16 12.06
N THR A 110 5.32 -2.79 12.69
CA THR A 110 6.61 -3.46 12.50
C THR A 110 7.09 -3.93 13.87
N LYS A 111 8.23 -4.64 13.90
CA LYS A 111 8.82 -5.04 15.17
C LYS A 111 9.28 -3.84 16.02
N PHE A 112 9.33 -2.66 15.44
CA PHE A 112 9.79 -1.45 16.14
C PHE A 112 8.66 -0.56 16.66
N GLY A 113 7.45 -0.71 16.14
CA GLY A 113 6.34 0.11 16.61
C GLY A 113 5.23 0.26 15.60
N ASN A 114 4.39 1.27 15.84
CA ASN A 114 3.24 1.56 15.01
C ASN A 114 3.63 2.48 13.87
N CYS A 115 3.07 2.19 12.71
CA CYS A 115 3.35 2.93 11.49
C CYS A 115 2.05 3.34 10.81
N GLU A 116 2.16 4.35 9.97
CA GLU A 116 1.05 4.77 9.12
C GLU A 116 1.51 4.84 7.68
N GLY A 117 0.54 4.87 6.79
CA GLY A 117 0.84 4.97 5.38
C GLY A 117 -0.28 5.64 4.63
N VAL A 118 0.02 6.00 3.39
CA VAL A 118 -0.99 6.49 2.46
C VAL A 118 -0.75 5.78 1.14
N VAL A 119 -1.77 5.08 0.67
CA VAL A 119 -1.71 4.48 -0.65
C VAL A 119 -2.69 5.21 -1.57
N ARG A 120 -2.26 5.48 -2.79
CA ARG A 120 -3.10 6.08 -3.82
C ARG A 120 -3.31 5.06 -4.92
N LEU A 121 -4.57 4.72 -5.12
CA LEU A 121 -4.99 3.71 -6.08
C LEU A 121 -5.76 4.36 -7.21
N PHE A 122 -5.62 3.85 -8.42
CA PHE A 122 -6.58 4.16 -9.47
C PHE A 122 -6.79 2.96 -10.37
N GLU A 123 -7.86 3.02 -11.14
CA GLU A 123 -8.27 1.90 -11.96
C GLU A 123 -7.30 1.68 -13.11
N ASP A 124 -6.95 0.41 -13.34
CA ASP A 124 -6.12 0.01 -14.46
C ASP A 124 -6.88 0.26 -15.76
N GLN A 125 -6.30 1.05 -16.66
CA GLN A 125 -6.92 1.38 -17.94
C GLN A 125 -7.09 0.16 -18.83
N GLU A 126 -6.24 -0.82 -18.68
CA GLU A 126 -6.27 -2.04 -19.48
C GLU A 126 -7.18 -3.11 -18.89
N ARG A 127 -7.57 -2.97 -17.63
CA ARG A 127 -8.34 -4.01 -16.94
C ARG A 127 -9.33 -3.38 -15.97
N LYS A 128 -10.51 -3.06 -16.49
CA LYS A 128 -11.57 -2.44 -15.69
C LYS A 128 -11.90 -3.28 -14.46
N GLY A 129 -12.15 -2.60 -13.36
CA GLY A 129 -12.47 -3.24 -12.10
C GLY A 129 -11.26 -3.60 -11.27
N TYR A 130 -10.04 -3.45 -11.81
CA TYR A 130 -8.81 -3.69 -11.08
C TYR A 130 -8.15 -2.37 -10.72
N PHE A 131 -7.85 -2.21 -9.43
CA PHE A 131 -7.17 -1.03 -8.92
C PHE A 131 -5.76 -1.39 -8.52
N LYS A 132 -4.82 -0.53 -8.85
CA LYS A 132 -3.42 -0.71 -8.53
C LYS A 132 -2.88 0.53 -7.85
N ALA A 133 -1.80 0.36 -7.10
CA ALA A 133 -1.17 1.47 -6.42
C ALA A 133 -0.28 2.25 -7.39
N TRP A 134 -0.46 3.56 -7.38
CA TRP A 134 0.41 4.49 -8.06
C TRP A 134 1.50 4.99 -7.10
N SER A 135 1.14 5.23 -5.85
CA SER A 135 2.12 5.63 -4.85
C SER A 135 1.78 5.03 -3.50
N LEU A 136 2.81 4.77 -2.73
CA LEU A 136 2.70 4.30 -1.35
C LEU A 136 3.67 5.13 -0.51
N LEU A 137 3.16 5.70 0.57
CA LEU A 137 3.96 6.35 1.58
C LEU A 137 3.90 5.51 2.84
N THR A 138 5.05 5.25 3.46
CA THR A 138 5.11 4.58 4.76
C THR A 138 5.87 5.48 5.73
N ALA A 139 5.39 5.60 6.95
CA ALA A 139 5.99 6.49 7.95
C ALA A 139 5.88 5.89 9.33
N LEU A 140 6.93 6.05 10.12
CA LEU A 140 6.90 5.66 11.52
C LEU A 140 6.03 6.67 12.27
N SER A 141 5.03 6.19 12.99
CA SER A 141 4.17 7.08 13.76
C SER A 141 4.47 7.02 15.25
N ASP A 142 4.94 5.87 15.73
CA ASP A 142 5.14 5.72 17.17
C ASP A 142 6.03 4.50 17.45
N LEU A 143 7.03 4.66 18.30
CA LEU A 143 7.86 3.56 18.74
C LEU A 143 7.14 2.77 19.83
N SER A 144 7.29 1.46 19.79
CA SER A 144 6.75 0.61 20.84
C SER A 144 7.48 0.90 22.16
N SER A 145 6.72 1.12 23.22
CA SER A 145 7.28 1.41 24.53
C SER A 145 7.48 0.17 25.38
N SER A 146 7.08 -0.97 24.86
CA SER A 146 7.20 -2.21 25.65
C SER A 146 8.13 -3.21 25.06
#